data_2402aa7103c56ef5aa629d5861de62c6
#
_entry.id   2402aa7103c56ef5aa629d5861de62c6
#
_cell.length_a   1.000
_cell.length_b   1.000
_cell.length_c   1.000
_cell.angle_alpha   90.00
_cell.angle_beta   90.00
_cell.angle_gamma   90.00
#
_symmetry.space_group_name_H-M   'P 1'
#
loop_
_entity.id
_entity.type
_entity.pdbx_description
1 polymer ?
#
loop_
_entity_poly.entity_id
_entity_poly.type
_entity_poly.pdbx_seq_one_letter_code
_entity_poly.pdbx_strand_id
1 'polypeptide(L)'
;MRKVSGLLLASERRAITGLAGLYASRMLGLFMVLPVLALHADDLAGATPLLVGLALGVYGLTQAALQIPFGLLSDRIGRKPVIAGGLVLFMLGSVVAALADSIGGVILGRCLQGSGAVAAAIMALLADQTREQVRTAAMATIGLSIGVAFAVAMVLGPLVSARYGLAGVFWFTAALSLVGLAVLWRLVPPAPRRRGHRDVGLDRGQLGTILGRLDLWRMDASIFALHLILMAIFVAVPFRLVEAGIVIEQHGWVYLGIMALAFVAMVPLVIVAEKRRRMKAMCLGAIGAITLSLAGLAGLADGLWALMSWLLVFFTAFNLLEATLPSMLSKLAPAGAKGTAMGLYSTSQFLGAFLGGVLGGALSQQWGLSAVFIGCAMLGVAWWGLMIGMTPPRHLSSEVVALDESHHDDALDTLMARFADVAGVEDVMVVPEERLAYLKVDRQRLDERALAELVAPGKERDGT
;
A
#
# COMPACT_ATOMS: atom_id res chain seq x y z
N MET A 1 28.13 -9.86 -19.63
CA MET A 1 27.47 -9.58 -18.33
C MET A 1 27.55 -10.80 -17.42
N ARG A 2 28.29 -10.76 -16.31
CA ARG A 2 28.23 -11.82 -15.29
C ARG A 2 26.84 -11.82 -14.70
N LYS A 3 26.10 -12.94 -14.84
CA LYS A 3 24.92 -13.22 -14.01
C LYS A 3 25.38 -13.20 -12.56
N VAL A 4 25.27 -12.04 -11.90
CA VAL A 4 25.39 -11.99 -10.45
C VAL A 4 24.22 -12.81 -9.93
N SER A 5 24.52 -13.95 -9.35
CA SER A 5 23.55 -14.88 -8.80
C SER A 5 22.57 -14.13 -7.90
N GLY A 6 21.27 -14.31 -8.14
CA GLY A 6 20.17 -13.69 -7.36
C GLY A 6 20.05 -14.18 -5.91
N LEU A 7 21.13 -14.65 -5.32
CA LEU A 7 21.24 -15.03 -3.92
C LEU A 7 21.34 -13.77 -3.06
N LEU A 8 20.37 -13.62 -2.15
CA LEU A 8 20.37 -12.57 -1.15
C LEU A 8 21.59 -12.67 -0.24
N LEU A 9 22.25 -11.54 -0.02
CA LEU A 9 23.28 -11.45 1.01
C LEU A 9 22.64 -11.66 2.40
N ALA A 10 23.43 -12.16 3.35
CA ALA A 10 22.93 -12.39 4.71
C ALA A 10 22.39 -11.11 5.38
N SER A 11 23.02 -9.95 5.10
CA SER A 11 22.58 -8.62 5.54
C SER A 11 21.25 -8.21 4.89
N GLU A 12 21.10 -8.42 3.57
CA GLU A 12 19.85 -8.14 2.84
C GLU A 12 18.70 -9.00 3.35
N ARG A 13 18.94 -10.29 3.55
CA ARG A 13 17.95 -11.21 4.12
C ARG A 13 17.49 -10.75 5.50
N ARG A 14 18.42 -10.36 6.39
CA ARG A 14 18.08 -9.83 7.72
C ARG A 14 17.30 -8.52 7.63
N ALA A 15 17.67 -7.63 6.72
CA ALA A 15 16.96 -6.38 6.48
C ALA A 15 15.52 -6.64 6.02
N ILE A 16 15.36 -7.46 4.97
CA ILE A 16 14.05 -7.77 4.38
C ILE A 16 13.14 -8.44 5.41
N THR A 17 13.60 -9.49 6.08
CA THR A 17 12.80 -10.22 7.07
C THR A 17 12.47 -9.36 8.30
N GLY A 18 13.44 -8.58 8.79
CA GLY A 18 13.24 -7.67 9.91
C GLY A 18 12.25 -6.56 9.61
N LEU A 19 12.41 -5.88 8.46
CA LEU A 19 11.51 -4.79 8.06
C LEU A 19 10.12 -5.28 7.65
N ALA A 20 10.02 -6.44 7.00
CA ALA A 20 8.74 -7.07 6.69
C ALA A 20 7.99 -7.47 7.97
N GLY A 21 8.66 -8.09 8.93
CA GLY A 21 8.08 -8.45 10.22
C GLY A 21 7.64 -7.24 11.03
N LEU A 22 8.44 -6.17 11.06
CA LEU A 22 8.10 -4.90 11.70
C LEU A 22 6.88 -4.25 11.04
N TYR A 23 6.85 -4.22 9.71
CA TYR A 23 5.73 -3.64 8.97
C TYR A 23 4.45 -4.46 9.18
N ALA A 24 4.58 -5.80 9.11
CA ALA A 24 3.46 -6.72 9.34
C ALA A 24 2.89 -6.59 10.76
N SER A 25 3.73 -6.51 11.81
CA SER A 25 3.26 -6.36 13.20
C SER A 25 2.48 -5.06 13.39
N ARG A 26 2.93 -3.96 12.77
CA ARG A 26 2.24 -2.67 12.79
C ARG A 26 0.90 -2.74 12.03
N MET A 27 0.88 -3.32 10.83
CA MET A 27 -0.34 -3.47 10.04
C MET A 27 -1.34 -4.42 10.69
N LEU A 28 -0.88 -5.48 11.33
CA LEU A 28 -1.72 -6.38 12.11
C LEU A 28 -2.48 -5.60 13.20
N GLY A 29 -1.77 -4.79 14.01
CA GLY A 29 -2.41 -3.96 15.03
C GLY A 29 -3.39 -2.94 14.47
N LEU A 30 -3.10 -2.36 13.30
CA LEU A 30 -4.00 -1.43 12.61
C LEU A 30 -5.31 -2.11 12.18
N PHE A 31 -5.18 -3.26 11.53
CA PHE A 31 -6.32 -3.92 10.89
C PHE A 31 -7.21 -4.70 11.87
N MET A 32 -6.67 -5.14 13.03
CA MET A 32 -7.47 -5.86 14.04
C MET A 32 -8.67 -5.07 14.56
N VAL A 33 -8.58 -3.74 14.54
CA VAL A 33 -9.65 -2.85 15.01
C VAL A 33 -10.84 -2.81 14.04
N LEU A 34 -10.61 -3.03 12.73
CA LEU A 34 -11.63 -2.86 11.69
C LEU A 34 -12.88 -3.73 11.90
N PRO A 35 -12.76 -5.05 12.12
CA PRO A 35 -13.94 -5.91 12.24
C PRO A 35 -14.64 -5.82 13.60
N VAL A 36 -14.09 -5.10 14.58
CA VAL A 36 -14.57 -5.17 15.97
C VAL A 36 -15.04 -3.84 16.55
N LEU A 37 -14.47 -2.69 16.10
CA LEU A 37 -14.76 -1.39 16.74
C LEU A 37 -16.26 -1.05 16.69
N ALA A 38 -16.90 -1.28 15.55
CA ALA A 38 -18.31 -0.97 15.37
C ALA A 38 -19.22 -1.78 16.33
N LEU A 39 -18.85 -3.04 16.62
CA LEU A 39 -19.61 -3.93 17.50
C LEU A 39 -19.47 -3.61 18.98
N HIS A 40 -18.42 -2.85 19.36
CA HIS A 40 -18.18 -2.39 20.72
C HIS A 40 -18.54 -0.92 20.93
N ALA A 41 -19.32 -0.33 20.01
CA ALA A 41 -19.72 1.06 20.11
C ALA A 41 -20.56 1.35 21.37
N ASP A 42 -21.43 0.42 21.74
CA ASP A 42 -22.32 0.54 22.91
C ASP A 42 -21.55 0.53 24.25
N ASP A 43 -20.33 0.00 24.27
CA ASP A 43 -19.44 -0.02 25.43
C ASP A 43 -18.73 1.34 25.65
N LEU A 44 -18.85 2.29 24.69
CA LEU A 44 -18.13 3.55 24.69
C LEU A 44 -19.07 4.74 24.90
N ALA A 45 -18.81 5.53 25.97
CA ALA A 45 -19.61 6.71 26.23
C ALA A 45 -19.58 7.70 25.04
N GLY A 46 -20.78 8.17 24.64
CA GLY A 46 -20.97 9.12 23.55
C GLY A 46 -20.76 8.56 22.15
N ALA A 47 -20.71 7.24 21.96
CA ALA A 47 -20.58 6.65 20.66
C ALA A 47 -21.82 6.89 19.78
N THR A 48 -21.56 7.22 18.53
CA THR A 48 -22.55 7.30 17.46
C THR A 48 -21.96 6.63 16.21
N PRO A 49 -22.75 6.15 15.25
CA PRO A 49 -22.21 5.55 14.02
C PRO A 49 -21.20 6.48 13.29
N LEU A 50 -21.46 7.79 13.27
CA LEU A 50 -20.54 8.77 12.70
C LEU A 50 -19.20 8.82 13.46
N LEU A 51 -19.23 8.85 14.79
CA LEU A 51 -18.00 8.90 15.60
C LEU A 51 -17.22 7.58 15.56
N VAL A 52 -17.91 6.45 15.46
CA VAL A 52 -17.28 5.14 15.22
C VAL A 52 -16.59 5.13 13.85
N GLY A 53 -17.26 5.60 12.80
CA GLY A 53 -16.65 5.76 11.49
C GLY A 53 -15.46 6.71 11.51
N LEU A 54 -15.55 7.83 12.26
CA LEU A 54 -14.43 8.75 12.47
C LEU A 54 -13.26 8.05 13.19
N ALA A 55 -13.52 7.26 14.23
CA ALA A 55 -12.49 6.50 14.96
C ALA A 55 -11.79 5.48 14.06
N LEU A 56 -12.51 4.84 13.13
CA LEU A 56 -11.92 3.97 12.11
C LEU A 56 -11.04 4.76 11.14
N GLY A 57 -11.50 5.91 10.68
CA GLY A 57 -10.88 6.67 9.61
C GLY A 57 -9.75 7.61 10.05
N VAL A 58 -9.80 8.22 11.26
CA VAL A 58 -8.89 9.30 11.69
C VAL A 58 -7.42 8.90 11.67
N TYR A 59 -7.12 7.64 11.89
CA TYR A 59 -5.78 7.08 11.67
C TYR A 59 -5.27 7.39 10.25
N GLY A 60 -6.13 7.21 9.24
CA GLY A 60 -5.80 7.50 7.85
C GLY A 60 -5.46 8.97 7.62
N LEU A 61 -6.24 9.89 8.21
CA LEU A 61 -5.99 11.33 8.09
C LEU A 61 -4.61 11.72 8.62
N THR A 62 -4.28 11.30 9.84
CA THR A 62 -2.99 11.64 10.47
C THR A 62 -1.82 10.94 9.77
N GLN A 63 -2.02 9.71 9.30
CA GLN A 63 -1.04 8.99 8.49
C GLN A 63 -0.79 9.71 7.16
N ALA A 64 -1.83 10.12 6.43
CA ALA A 64 -1.71 10.87 5.18
C ALA A 64 -0.96 12.19 5.36
N ALA A 65 -1.31 12.94 6.41
CA ALA A 65 -0.70 14.24 6.70
C ALA A 65 0.79 14.13 7.08
N LEU A 66 1.16 13.10 7.83
CA LEU A 66 2.47 13.01 8.47
C LEU A 66 3.47 12.10 7.76
N GLN A 67 3.04 11.23 6.84
CA GLN A 67 3.98 10.29 6.20
C GLN A 67 5.06 10.99 5.36
N ILE A 68 4.74 12.10 4.68
CA ILE A 68 5.72 12.90 3.93
C ILE A 68 6.66 13.63 4.88
N PRO A 69 6.19 14.40 5.89
CA PRO A 69 7.05 15.00 6.91
C PRO A 69 7.98 13.99 7.60
N PHE A 70 7.47 12.81 8.00
CA PHE A 70 8.28 11.78 8.64
C PHE A 70 9.30 11.16 7.67
N GLY A 71 8.94 11.00 6.40
CA GLY A 71 9.87 10.60 5.34
C GLY A 71 11.05 11.57 5.26
N LEU A 72 10.78 12.86 5.09
CA LEU A 72 11.79 13.92 5.03
C LEU A 72 12.61 14.03 6.34
N LEU A 73 11.96 13.90 7.50
CA LEU A 73 12.65 13.88 8.79
C LEU A 73 13.62 12.70 8.87
N SER A 74 13.21 11.52 8.36
CA SER A 74 14.06 10.33 8.35
C SER A 74 15.30 10.48 7.48
N ASP A 75 15.25 11.37 6.48
CA ASP A 75 16.42 11.74 5.67
C ASP A 75 17.42 12.58 6.47
N ARG A 76 16.96 13.40 7.40
CA ARG A 76 17.79 14.33 8.16
C ARG A 76 18.39 13.69 9.41
N ILE A 77 17.58 13.06 10.25
CA ILE A 77 18.02 12.53 11.56
C ILE A 77 18.30 11.02 11.53
N GLY A 78 18.04 10.37 10.38
CA GLY A 78 18.26 8.94 10.17
C GLY A 78 16.97 8.12 10.20
N ARG A 79 16.98 6.99 9.46
CA ARG A 79 15.80 6.12 9.28
C ARG A 79 15.34 5.48 10.59
N LYS A 80 16.26 4.80 11.29
CA LYS A 80 15.92 4.05 12.51
C LYS A 80 15.36 4.90 13.64
N PRO A 81 15.91 6.07 13.99
CA PRO A 81 15.33 6.93 15.02
C PRO A 81 13.90 7.35 14.72
N VAL A 82 13.61 7.71 13.46
CA VAL A 82 12.26 8.11 13.05
C VAL A 82 11.29 6.92 13.10
N ILE A 83 11.71 5.74 12.65
CA ILE A 83 10.90 4.53 12.75
C ILE A 83 10.63 4.20 14.22
N ALA A 84 11.63 4.27 15.10
CA ALA A 84 11.46 4.03 16.53
C ALA A 84 10.49 5.04 17.16
N GLY A 85 10.65 6.34 16.89
CA GLY A 85 9.74 7.39 17.37
C GLY A 85 8.30 7.17 16.93
N GLY A 86 8.09 6.81 15.65
CA GLY A 86 6.76 6.50 15.14
C GLY A 86 6.13 5.24 15.75
N LEU A 87 6.92 4.19 16.03
CA LEU A 87 6.44 3.01 16.75
C LEU A 87 6.07 3.35 18.21
N VAL A 88 6.82 4.24 18.86
CA VAL A 88 6.48 4.73 20.21
C VAL A 88 5.16 5.52 20.17
N LEU A 89 4.96 6.42 19.19
CA LEU A 89 3.70 7.13 19.01
C LEU A 89 2.53 6.17 18.78
N PHE A 90 2.73 5.16 17.94
CA PHE A 90 1.73 4.13 17.68
C PHE A 90 1.40 3.33 18.94
N MET A 91 2.41 2.97 19.74
CA MET A 91 2.23 2.31 21.05
C MET A 91 1.45 3.19 22.03
N LEU A 92 1.85 4.45 22.18
CA LEU A 92 1.16 5.40 23.09
C LEU A 92 -0.29 5.61 22.67
N GLY A 93 -0.55 5.76 21.36
CA GLY A 93 -1.91 5.83 20.84
C GLY A 93 -2.73 4.57 21.14
N SER A 94 -2.10 3.39 21.08
CA SER A 94 -2.75 2.12 21.44
C SER A 94 -3.08 2.06 22.94
N VAL A 95 -2.17 2.52 23.80
CA VAL A 95 -2.41 2.59 25.26
C VAL A 95 -3.54 3.57 25.57
N VAL A 96 -3.54 4.76 24.95
CA VAL A 96 -4.63 5.76 25.12
C VAL A 96 -5.98 5.15 24.70
N ALA A 97 -6.04 4.47 23.56
CA ALA A 97 -7.27 3.82 23.11
C ALA A 97 -7.69 2.64 24.00
N ALA A 98 -6.73 1.89 24.57
CA ALA A 98 -7.00 0.77 25.47
C ALA A 98 -7.58 1.21 26.84
N LEU A 99 -7.22 2.42 27.28
CA LEU A 99 -7.68 3.01 28.54
C LEU A 99 -8.92 3.89 28.38
N ALA A 100 -9.42 4.04 27.16
CA ALA A 100 -10.53 4.94 26.87
C ALA A 100 -11.89 4.30 27.21
N ASP A 101 -12.69 5.03 27.99
CA ASP A 101 -14.09 4.68 28.31
C ASP A 101 -15.09 5.43 27.39
N SER A 102 -14.60 6.25 26.46
CA SER A 102 -15.41 7.05 25.55
C SER A 102 -14.90 6.96 24.10
N ILE A 103 -15.81 7.18 23.16
CA ILE A 103 -15.45 7.22 21.74
C ILE A 103 -14.42 8.32 21.42
N GLY A 104 -14.49 9.45 22.14
CA GLY A 104 -13.52 10.55 22.01
C GLY A 104 -12.10 10.13 22.39
N GLY A 105 -11.95 9.34 23.46
CA GLY A 105 -10.67 8.77 23.87
C GLY A 105 -10.11 7.78 22.83
N VAL A 106 -10.98 6.95 22.26
CA VAL A 106 -10.59 6.04 21.15
C VAL A 106 -10.17 6.84 19.92
N ILE A 107 -10.89 7.90 19.53
CA ILE A 107 -10.53 8.77 18.40
C ILE A 107 -9.15 9.41 18.65
N LEU A 108 -8.87 9.90 19.86
CA LEU A 108 -7.57 10.46 20.21
C LEU A 108 -6.45 9.40 20.09
N GLY A 109 -6.67 8.22 20.64
CA GLY A 109 -5.73 7.11 20.53
C GLY A 109 -5.45 6.72 19.08
N ARG A 110 -6.48 6.65 18.23
CA ARG A 110 -6.37 6.38 16.79
C ARG A 110 -5.62 7.50 16.04
N CYS A 111 -5.86 8.75 16.41
CA CYS A 111 -5.14 9.90 15.88
C CYS A 111 -3.63 9.80 16.18
N LEU A 112 -3.28 9.48 17.43
CA LEU A 112 -1.88 9.26 17.85
C LEU A 112 -1.25 8.04 17.12
N GLN A 113 -1.98 6.94 16.97
CA GLN A 113 -1.52 5.77 16.20
C GLN A 113 -1.16 6.17 14.75
N GLY A 114 -2.02 6.90 14.07
CA GLY A 114 -1.78 7.36 12.70
C GLY A 114 -0.63 8.38 12.61
N SER A 115 -0.41 9.16 13.67
CA SER A 115 0.72 10.09 13.75
C SER A 115 2.08 9.37 13.76
N GLY A 116 2.12 8.08 14.08
CA GLY A 116 3.31 7.23 13.91
C GLY A 116 3.59 6.85 12.45
N ALA A 117 3.58 7.80 11.53
CA ALA A 117 3.62 7.63 10.08
C ALA A 117 5.00 7.20 9.56
N VAL A 118 5.41 5.95 9.79
CA VAL A 118 6.75 5.41 9.46
C VAL A 118 6.83 4.64 8.15
N ALA A 119 5.74 4.48 7.42
CA ALA A 119 5.71 3.66 6.20
C ALA A 119 6.79 4.08 5.18
N ALA A 120 6.88 5.39 4.88
CA ALA A 120 7.89 5.93 3.97
C ALA A 120 9.32 5.69 4.48
N ALA A 121 9.56 5.88 5.78
CA ALA A 121 10.88 5.66 6.39
C ALA A 121 11.31 4.17 6.35
N ILE A 122 10.36 3.24 6.53
CA ILE A 122 10.64 1.79 6.43
C ILE A 122 10.98 1.42 4.99
N MET A 123 10.23 1.89 4.00
CA MET A 123 10.49 1.61 2.59
C MET A 123 11.84 2.20 2.15
N ALA A 124 12.15 3.41 2.62
CA ALA A 124 13.45 4.03 2.36
C ALA A 124 14.59 3.23 3.02
N LEU A 125 14.44 2.79 4.27
CA LEU A 125 15.45 1.95 4.93
C LEU A 125 15.66 0.61 4.20
N LEU A 126 14.59 0.00 3.71
CA LEU A 126 14.70 -1.22 2.90
C LEU A 126 15.50 -0.98 1.63
N ALA A 127 15.23 0.12 0.92
CA ALA A 127 15.98 0.49 -0.28
C ALA A 127 17.46 0.76 0.01
N ASP A 128 17.76 1.43 1.14
CA ASP A 128 19.13 1.71 1.57
C ASP A 128 19.94 0.44 1.93
N GLN A 129 19.23 -0.65 2.30
CA GLN A 129 19.83 -1.93 2.74
C GLN A 129 19.78 -3.04 1.70
N THR A 130 19.21 -2.78 0.52
CA THR A 130 19.09 -3.77 -0.55
C THR A 130 19.74 -3.27 -1.83
N ARG A 131 20.48 -4.17 -2.51
CA ARG A 131 20.99 -3.89 -3.83
C ARG A 131 19.84 -3.72 -4.82
N GLU A 132 20.07 -2.95 -5.85
CA GLU A 132 19.07 -2.61 -6.87
C GLU A 132 18.43 -3.84 -7.51
N GLN A 133 19.25 -4.87 -7.81
CA GLN A 133 18.82 -6.12 -8.43
C GLN A 133 17.78 -6.90 -7.60
N VAL A 134 17.78 -6.74 -6.28
CA VAL A 134 16.89 -7.44 -5.35
C VAL A 134 15.82 -6.53 -4.74
N ARG A 135 15.94 -5.21 -4.90
CA ARG A 135 15.06 -4.19 -4.28
C ARG A 135 13.59 -4.40 -4.62
N THR A 136 13.27 -4.67 -5.88
CA THR A 136 11.89 -4.90 -6.31
C THR A 136 11.28 -6.13 -5.60
N ALA A 137 12.04 -7.22 -5.49
CA ALA A 137 11.59 -8.42 -4.77
C ALA A 137 11.46 -8.15 -3.26
N ALA A 138 12.35 -7.35 -2.68
CA ALA A 138 12.29 -6.94 -1.27
C ALA A 138 11.03 -6.11 -0.97
N MET A 139 10.71 -5.14 -1.83
CA MET A 139 9.48 -4.33 -1.71
C MET A 139 8.22 -5.18 -1.88
N ALA A 140 8.23 -6.15 -2.81
CA ALA A 140 7.13 -7.11 -2.97
C ALA A 140 6.94 -7.99 -1.73
N THR A 141 8.02 -8.36 -1.03
CA THR A 141 7.96 -9.11 0.23
C THR A 141 7.25 -8.31 1.32
N ILE A 142 7.54 -6.99 1.44
CA ILE A 142 6.79 -6.13 2.37
C ILE A 142 5.30 -6.07 1.96
N GLY A 143 4.99 -5.86 0.68
CA GLY A 143 3.61 -5.85 0.20
C GLY A 143 2.85 -7.14 0.54
N LEU A 144 3.48 -8.30 0.33
CA LEU A 144 2.92 -9.59 0.71
C LEU A 144 2.69 -9.70 2.23
N SER A 145 3.64 -9.20 3.04
CA SER A 145 3.52 -9.23 4.50
C SER A 145 2.34 -8.36 5.00
N ILE A 146 2.00 -7.28 4.31
CA ILE A 146 0.82 -6.46 4.61
C ILE A 146 -0.46 -7.26 4.35
N GLY A 147 -0.57 -7.94 3.19
CA GLY A 147 -1.73 -8.76 2.84
C GLY A 147 -1.94 -9.91 3.83
N VAL A 148 -0.86 -10.58 4.22
CA VAL A 148 -0.92 -11.62 5.27
C VAL A 148 -1.33 -11.04 6.62
N ALA A 149 -0.77 -9.88 7.00
CA ALA A 149 -1.16 -9.20 8.25
C ALA A 149 -2.64 -8.80 8.25
N PHE A 150 -3.17 -8.36 7.11
CA PHE A 150 -4.60 -8.06 6.96
C PHE A 150 -5.47 -9.31 7.19
N ALA A 151 -5.16 -10.42 6.52
CA ALA A 151 -5.90 -11.66 6.70
C ALA A 151 -5.85 -12.19 8.14
N VAL A 152 -4.66 -12.16 8.76
CA VAL A 152 -4.48 -12.56 10.17
C VAL A 152 -5.22 -11.63 11.11
N ALA A 153 -5.23 -10.32 10.84
CA ALA A 153 -5.95 -9.32 11.63
C ALA A 153 -7.46 -9.55 11.66
N MET A 154 -8.04 -9.92 10.52
CA MET A 154 -9.48 -10.23 10.41
C MET A 154 -9.89 -11.41 11.30
N VAL A 155 -8.96 -12.33 11.57
CA VAL A 155 -9.17 -13.47 12.47
C VAL A 155 -8.89 -13.11 13.92
N LEU A 156 -7.71 -12.51 14.18
CA LEU A 156 -7.26 -12.22 15.55
C LEU A 156 -8.07 -11.10 16.20
N GLY A 157 -8.53 -10.10 15.42
CA GLY A 157 -9.35 -9.01 15.95
C GLY A 157 -10.57 -9.51 16.71
N PRO A 158 -11.50 -10.24 16.06
CA PRO A 158 -12.65 -10.82 16.72
C PRO A 158 -12.30 -11.80 17.86
N LEU A 159 -11.28 -12.67 17.69
CA LEU A 159 -10.88 -13.63 18.71
C LEU A 159 -10.38 -12.95 20.00
N VAL A 160 -9.54 -11.93 19.86
CA VAL A 160 -9.02 -11.14 21.00
C VAL A 160 -10.15 -10.34 21.64
N SER A 161 -10.97 -9.70 20.81
CA SER A 161 -12.10 -8.88 21.25
C SER A 161 -13.15 -9.68 22.00
N ALA A 162 -13.49 -10.88 21.56
CA ALA A 162 -14.43 -11.78 22.22
C ALA A 162 -14.02 -12.14 23.64
N ARG A 163 -12.69 -12.22 23.91
CA ARG A 163 -12.18 -12.61 25.22
C ARG A 163 -11.79 -11.43 26.13
N TYR A 164 -11.31 -10.35 25.55
CA TYR A 164 -10.70 -9.23 26.29
C TYR A 164 -11.33 -7.89 25.93
N GLY A 165 -12.43 -7.87 25.17
CA GLY A 165 -13.10 -6.65 24.71
C GLY A 165 -12.23 -5.83 23.73
N LEU A 166 -12.71 -4.64 23.40
CA LEU A 166 -12.00 -3.70 22.54
C LEU A 166 -10.65 -3.26 23.14
N ALA A 167 -10.60 -3.03 24.46
CA ALA A 167 -9.37 -2.69 25.17
C ALA A 167 -8.27 -3.74 24.96
N GLY A 168 -8.63 -5.04 24.94
CA GLY A 168 -7.70 -6.14 24.68
C GLY A 168 -7.05 -6.06 23.31
N VAL A 169 -7.79 -5.64 22.28
CA VAL A 169 -7.25 -5.43 20.93
C VAL A 169 -6.21 -4.32 20.92
N PHE A 170 -6.45 -3.22 21.62
CA PHE A 170 -5.50 -2.10 21.71
C PHE A 170 -4.28 -2.45 22.58
N TRP A 171 -4.45 -3.19 23.68
CA TRP A 171 -3.29 -3.69 24.46
C TRP A 171 -2.43 -4.65 23.65
N PHE A 172 -3.04 -5.54 22.88
CA PHE A 172 -2.31 -6.43 21.97
C PHE A 172 -1.53 -5.63 20.91
N THR A 173 -2.15 -4.58 20.35
CA THR A 173 -1.50 -3.67 19.41
C THR A 173 -0.31 -2.94 20.05
N ALA A 174 -0.42 -2.50 21.31
CA ALA A 174 0.69 -1.90 22.03
C ALA A 174 1.85 -2.90 22.22
N ALA A 175 1.54 -4.16 22.57
CA ALA A 175 2.54 -5.22 22.69
C ALA A 175 3.24 -5.52 21.35
N LEU A 176 2.49 -5.53 20.22
CA LEU A 176 3.08 -5.68 18.89
C LEU A 176 4.05 -4.54 18.55
N SER A 177 3.79 -3.34 19.03
CA SER A 177 4.69 -2.18 18.83
C SER A 177 6.01 -2.37 19.57
N LEU A 178 5.98 -2.94 20.78
CA LEU A 178 7.19 -3.30 21.53
C LEU A 178 8.00 -4.38 20.80
N VAL A 179 7.31 -5.39 20.25
CA VAL A 179 7.95 -6.41 19.41
C VAL A 179 8.58 -5.74 18.17
N GLY A 180 7.88 -4.81 17.51
CA GLY A 180 8.40 -4.04 16.40
C GLY A 180 9.67 -3.24 16.75
N LEU A 181 9.71 -2.59 17.93
CA LEU A 181 10.90 -1.91 18.44
C LEU A 181 12.05 -2.88 18.68
N ALA A 182 11.79 -4.04 19.28
CA ALA A 182 12.81 -5.08 19.49
C ALA A 182 13.37 -5.60 18.16
N VAL A 183 12.51 -5.85 17.16
CA VAL A 183 12.90 -6.27 15.81
C VAL A 183 13.77 -5.18 15.15
N LEU A 184 13.38 -3.91 15.24
CA LEU A 184 14.12 -2.78 14.66
C LEU A 184 15.58 -2.72 15.16
N TRP A 185 15.78 -2.93 16.47
CA TRP A 185 17.09 -2.78 17.07
C TRP A 185 17.95 -4.05 17.03
N ARG A 186 17.34 -5.25 17.09
CA ARG A 186 18.06 -6.53 17.14
C ARG A 186 18.25 -7.19 15.77
N LEU A 187 17.25 -7.12 14.89
CA LEU A 187 17.28 -7.84 13.61
C LEU A 187 17.65 -6.95 12.42
N VAL A 188 17.17 -5.69 12.39
CA VAL A 188 17.44 -4.80 11.27
C VAL A 188 18.89 -4.28 11.35
N PRO A 189 19.73 -4.48 10.31
CA PRO A 189 21.10 -3.99 10.31
C PRO A 189 21.19 -2.46 10.48
N PRO A 190 22.33 -1.90 10.90
CA PRO A 190 22.56 -0.45 10.88
C PRO A 190 22.34 0.11 9.47
N ALA A 191 21.72 1.28 9.37
CA ALA A 191 21.59 1.95 8.08
C ALA A 191 22.98 2.29 7.53
N PRO A 192 23.29 1.95 6.27
CA PRO A 192 24.54 2.39 5.66
C PRO A 192 24.56 3.93 5.58
N ARG A 193 25.76 4.51 5.60
CA ARG A 193 25.93 5.95 5.39
C ARG A 193 25.36 6.31 4.01
N ARG A 194 24.51 7.31 3.96
CA ARG A 194 23.62 7.74 2.87
C ARG A 194 24.22 7.59 1.47
N ARG A 195 23.50 6.88 0.61
CA ARG A 195 23.39 7.13 -0.83
C ARG A 195 21.93 7.45 -1.07
N GLY A 196 21.61 8.74 -1.28
CA GLY A 196 20.26 9.17 -1.61
C GLY A 196 19.87 8.56 -2.97
N HIS A 197 18.88 7.67 -2.99
CA HIS A 197 18.31 7.19 -4.24
C HIS A 197 16.99 7.93 -4.47
N ARG A 198 16.89 8.68 -5.57
CA ARG A 198 15.69 9.43 -5.98
C ARG A 198 14.46 8.55 -6.19
N ASP A 199 14.65 7.28 -6.54
CA ASP A 199 13.54 6.32 -6.77
C ASP A 199 12.70 6.00 -5.53
N VAL A 200 13.09 6.42 -4.33
CA VAL A 200 12.42 6.06 -3.08
C VAL A 200 11.91 7.28 -2.31
N GLY A 201 12.40 8.49 -2.64
CA GLY A 201 12.05 9.74 -1.98
C GLY A 201 11.10 10.61 -2.80
N LEU A 202 10.47 11.59 -2.14
CA LEU A 202 9.67 12.63 -2.78
C LEU A 202 10.60 13.65 -3.42
N ASP A 203 10.63 13.71 -4.75
CA ASP A 203 11.32 14.77 -5.49
C ASP A 203 10.35 15.88 -5.87
N ARG A 204 10.54 17.06 -5.26
CA ARG A 204 9.69 18.22 -5.52
C ARG A 204 9.75 18.69 -6.97
N GLY A 205 10.86 18.48 -7.67
CA GLY A 205 11.01 18.84 -9.07
C GLY A 205 10.14 18.01 -10.00
N GLN A 206 9.76 16.80 -9.58
CA GLN A 206 8.96 15.89 -10.39
C GLN A 206 7.45 15.94 -10.09
N LEU A 207 7.05 16.63 -9.00
CA LEU A 207 5.63 16.77 -8.64
C LEU A 207 4.80 17.33 -9.78
N GLY A 208 5.27 18.38 -10.48
CA GLY A 208 4.59 18.98 -11.62
C GLY A 208 4.36 18.00 -12.75
N THR A 209 5.35 17.18 -13.07
CA THR A 209 5.28 16.16 -14.14
C THR A 209 4.27 15.06 -13.80
N ILE A 210 4.22 14.63 -12.51
CA ILE A 210 3.29 13.60 -12.05
C ILE A 210 1.86 14.16 -12.03
N LEU A 211 1.67 15.35 -11.47
CA LEU A 211 0.37 16.01 -11.39
C LEU A 211 -0.23 16.34 -12.76
N GLY A 212 0.58 16.50 -13.80
CA GLY A 212 0.13 16.70 -15.17
C GLY A 212 -0.35 15.43 -15.90
N ARG A 213 -0.15 14.23 -15.33
CA ARG A 213 -0.51 12.96 -15.99
C ARG A 213 -1.84 12.40 -15.51
N LEU A 214 -2.86 12.46 -16.36
CA LEU A 214 -4.22 12.00 -16.03
C LEU A 214 -4.28 10.52 -15.59
N ASP A 215 -3.46 9.64 -16.19
CA ASP A 215 -3.47 8.21 -15.83
C ASP A 215 -2.91 7.96 -14.42
N LEU A 216 -2.00 8.81 -13.92
CA LEU A 216 -1.54 8.72 -12.50
C LEU A 216 -2.64 9.19 -11.56
N TRP A 217 -3.37 10.25 -11.90
CA TRP A 217 -4.56 10.67 -11.15
C TRP A 217 -5.64 9.58 -11.06
N ARG A 218 -5.83 8.82 -12.16
CA ARG A 218 -6.73 7.67 -12.16
C ARG A 218 -6.28 6.58 -11.22
N MET A 219 -4.96 6.35 -11.07
CA MET A 219 -4.42 5.39 -10.11
C MET A 219 -4.62 5.87 -8.67
N ASP A 220 -4.35 7.16 -8.42
CA ASP A 220 -4.55 7.78 -7.10
C ASP A 220 -6.05 7.76 -6.70
N ALA A 221 -6.94 8.10 -7.63
CA ALA A 221 -8.39 7.99 -7.43
C ALA A 221 -8.85 6.55 -7.22
N SER A 222 -8.19 5.57 -7.87
CA SER A 222 -8.54 4.16 -7.72
C SER A 222 -8.20 3.63 -6.33
N ILE A 223 -7.01 3.90 -5.82
CA ILE A 223 -6.65 3.46 -4.47
C ILE A 223 -7.44 4.21 -3.40
N PHE A 224 -7.73 5.49 -3.64
CA PHE A 224 -8.62 6.29 -2.80
C PHE A 224 -10.01 5.65 -2.70
N ALA A 225 -10.66 5.34 -3.84
CA ALA A 225 -11.99 4.72 -3.88
C ALA A 225 -11.98 3.32 -3.24
N LEU A 226 -10.95 2.51 -3.53
CA LEU A 226 -10.80 1.17 -2.97
C LEU A 226 -10.78 1.19 -1.44
N HIS A 227 -9.99 2.08 -0.85
CA HIS A 227 -9.86 2.19 0.61
C HIS A 227 -11.01 2.94 1.26
N LEU A 228 -11.64 3.88 0.54
CA LEU A 228 -12.88 4.51 1.00
C LEU A 228 -13.97 3.45 1.15
N ILE A 229 -14.17 2.62 0.12
CA ILE A 229 -15.15 1.52 0.15
C ILE A 229 -14.81 0.54 1.27
N LEU A 230 -13.55 0.10 1.39
CA LEU A 230 -13.12 -0.83 2.43
C LEU A 230 -13.49 -0.34 3.83
N MET A 231 -13.14 0.91 4.16
CA MET A 231 -13.39 1.47 5.48
C MET A 231 -14.88 1.71 5.74
N ALA A 232 -15.62 2.16 4.72
CA ALA A 232 -17.07 2.35 4.84
C ALA A 232 -17.78 1.03 5.14
N ILE A 233 -17.46 -0.06 4.44
CA ILE A 233 -18.13 -1.34 4.67
C ILE A 233 -17.81 -1.95 6.05
N PHE A 234 -16.64 -1.68 6.64
CA PHE A 234 -16.33 -2.14 8.00
C PHE A 234 -17.15 -1.44 9.09
N VAL A 235 -17.85 -0.35 8.78
CA VAL A 235 -18.91 0.19 9.65
C VAL A 235 -20.15 -0.68 9.62
N ALA A 236 -20.46 -1.38 8.51
CA ALA A 236 -21.72 -2.08 8.29
C ALA A 236 -21.62 -3.62 8.32
N VAL A 237 -20.56 -4.21 7.73
CA VAL A 237 -20.41 -5.67 7.57
C VAL A 237 -20.46 -6.43 8.91
N PRO A 238 -19.80 -5.96 10.01
CA PRO A 238 -19.88 -6.68 11.28
C PRO A 238 -21.31 -6.83 11.79
N PHE A 239 -22.14 -5.79 11.65
CA PHE A 239 -23.57 -5.85 12.02
C PHE A 239 -24.37 -6.78 11.11
N ARG A 240 -24.08 -6.81 9.80
CA ARG A 240 -24.72 -7.77 8.88
C ARG A 240 -24.42 -9.22 9.23
N LEU A 241 -23.23 -9.52 9.76
CA LEU A 241 -22.90 -10.86 10.25
C LEU A 241 -23.72 -11.20 11.50
N VAL A 242 -23.92 -10.25 12.43
CA VAL A 242 -24.76 -10.44 13.61
C VAL A 242 -26.23 -10.64 13.20
N GLU A 243 -26.77 -9.82 12.28
CA GLU A 243 -28.12 -9.97 11.73
C GLU A 243 -28.31 -11.34 11.05
N ALA A 244 -27.28 -11.89 10.42
CA ALA A 244 -27.28 -13.24 9.82
C ALA A 244 -27.14 -14.39 10.86
N GLY A 245 -27.13 -14.08 12.17
CA GLY A 245 -27.08 -15.05 13.27
C GLY A 245 -25.66 -15.49 13.66
N ILE A 246 -24.61 -14.81 13.19
CA ILE A 246 -23.23 -15.13 13.56
C ILE A 246 -22.84 -14.34 14.81
N VAL A 247 -22.50 -15.04 15.87
CA VAL A 247 -22.00 -14.42 17.10
C VAL A 247 -20.59 -13.88 16.90
N ILE A 248 -20.21 -12.86 17.67
CA ILE A 248 -18.94 -12.11 17.51
C ILE A 248 -17.72 -13.05 17.54
N GLU A 249 -17.75 -14.07 18.39
CA GLU A 249 -16.68 -15.07 18.54
C GLU A 249 -16.43 -15.88 17.26
N GLN A 250 -17.45 -15.99 16.39
CA GLN A 250 -17.36 -16.74 15.14
C GLN A 250 -16.94 -15.85 13.96
N HIS A 251 -17.01 -14.53 14.08
CA HIS A 251 -16.64 -13.61 12.99
C HIS A 251 -15.22 -13.89 12.46
N GLY A 252 -14.28 -14.20 13.35
CA GLY A 252 -12.90 -14.55 12.95
C GLY A 252 -12.84 -15.77 12.02
N TRP A 253 -13.64 -16.80 12.25
CA TRP A 253 -13.68 -17.99 11.41
C TRP A 253 -14.36 -17.73 10.06
N VAL A 254 -15.39 -16.89 10.05
CA VAL A 254 -16.04 -16.44 8.80
C VAL A 254 -15.04 -15.66 7.95
N TYR A 255 -14.34 -14.68 8.53
CA TYR A 255 -13.33 -13.92 7.80
C TYR A 255 -12.17 -14.82 7.34
N LEU A 256 -11.72 -15.78 8.15
CA LEU A 256 -10.67 -16.73 7.75
C LEU A 256 -11.06 -17.51 6.49
N GLY A 257 -12.27 -18.08 6.49
CA GLY A 257 -12.78 -18.83 5.34
C GLY A 257 -12.86 -17.97 4.07
N ILE A 258 -13.46 -16.78 4.20
CA ILE A 258 -13.61 -15.82 3.09
C ILE A 258 -12.23 -15.39 2.58
N MET A 259 -11.30 -14.99 3.47
CA MET A 259 -9.97 -14.53 3.08
C MET A 259 -9.16 -15.64 2.41
N ALA A 260 -9.15 -16.85 2.97
CA ALA A 260 -8.43 -17.98 2.37
C ALA A 260 -8.94 -18.29 0.95
N LEU A 261 -10.25 -18.35 0.77
CA LEU A 261 -10.86 -18.58 -0.55
C LEU A 261 -10.59 -17.41 -1.51
N ALA A 262 -10.68 -16.17 -1.02
CA ALA A 262 -10.41 -14.98 -1.82
C ALA A 262 -8.95 -14.95 -2.31
N PHE A 263 -7.97 -15.28 -1.46
CA PHE A 263 -6.57 -15.38 -1.87
C PHE A 263 -6.36 -16.49 -2.91
N VAL A 264 -6.97 -17.67 -2.74
CA VAL A 264 -6.88 -18.74 -3.72
C VAL A 264 -7.49 -18.32 -5.06
N ALA A 265 -8.65 -17.67 -5.04
CA ALA A 265 -9.34 -17.19 -6.24
C ALA A 265 -8.59 -16.04 -6.95
N MET A 266 -7.91 -15.17 -6.19
CA MET A 266 -7.15 -14.04 -6.73
C MET A 266 -5.93 -14.49 -7.54
N VAL A 267 -5.19 -15.52 -7.08
CA VAL A 267 -3.90 -15.91 -7.67
C VAL A 267 -3.98 -16.16 -9.18
N PRO A 268 -4.91 -16.99 -9.72
CA PRO A 268 -5.01 -17.19 -11.16
C PRO A 268 -5.35 -15.90 -11.91
N LEU A 269 -6.15 -15.00 -11.31
CA LEU A 269 -6.53 -13.73 -11.93
C LEU A 269 -5.33 -12.80 -12.06
N VAL A 270 -4.48 -12.71 -11.03
CA VAL A 270 -3.21 -11.95 -11.08
C VAL A 270 -2.29 -12.51 -12.18
N ILE A 271 -2.14 -13.83 -12.23
CA ILE A 271 -1.32 -14.49 -13.27
C ILE A 271 -1.84 -14.18 -14.68
N VAL A 272 -3.15 -14.23 -14.89
CA VAL A 272 -3.77 -13.88 -16.18
C VAL A 272 -3.57 -12.38 -16.49
N ALA A 273 -3.74 -11.49 -15.50
CA ALA A 273 -3.53 -10.06 -15.66
C ALA A 273 -2.11 -9.73 -16.16
N GLU A 274 -1.10 -10.32 -15.54
CA GLU A 274 0.32 -10.11 -15.86
C GLU A 274 0.74 -10.82 -17.15
N LYS A 275 0.53 -12.15 -17.26
CA LYS A 275 1.02 -12.95 -18.39
C LYS A 275 0.31 -12.62 -19.70
N ARG A 276 -1.00 -12.38 -19.67
CA ARG A 276 -1.79 -12.04 -20.87
C ARG A 276 -1.84 -10.54 -21.16
N ARG A 277 -1.10 -9.72 -20.42
CA ARG A 277 -1.05 -8.26 -20.61
C ARG A 277 -2.44 -7.60 -20.55
N ARG A 278 -3.37 -8.13 -19.74
CA ARG A 278 -4.76 -7.67 -19.62
C ARG A 278 -5.05 -6.92 -18.32
N MET A 279 -4.05 -6.21 -17.77
CA MET A 279 -4.18 -5.54 -16.48
C MET A 279 -5.37 -4.56 -16.42
N LYS A 280 -5.57 -3.73 -17.45
CA LYS A 280 -6.72 -2.81 -17.51
C LYS A 280 -8.06 -3.56 -17.47
N ALA A 281 -8.22 -4.62 -18.28
CA ALA A 281 -9.47 -5.40 -18.32
C ALA A 281 -9.76 -6.08 -16.98
N MET A 282 -8.72 -6.65 -16.33
CA MET A 282 -8.84 -7.25 -15.01
C MET A 282 -9.18 -6.22 -13.93
N CYS A 283 -8.57 -5.03 -14.01
CA CYS A 283 -8.90 -3.92 -13.11
C CYS A 283 -10.37 -3.51 -13.25
N LEU A 284 -10.86 -3.27 -14.47
CA LEU A 284 -12.26 -2.95 -14.75
C LEU A 284 -13.22 -4.05 -14.30
N GLY A 285 -12.87 -5.32 -14.54
CA GLY A 285 -13.64 -6.47 -14.08
C GLY A 285 -13.72 -6.54 -12.54
N ALA A 286 -12.62 -6.27 -11.85
CA ALA A 286 -12.58 -6.26 -10.40
C ALA A 286 -13.38 -5.09 -9.80
N ILE A 287 -13.29 -3.88 -10.37
CA ILE A 287 -14.12 -2.74 -9.96
C ILE A 287 -15.60 -3.06 -10.15
N GLY A 288 -15.95 -3.65 -11.31
CA GLY A 288 -17.33 -4.11 -11.58
C GLY A 288 -17.80 -5.17 -10.59
N ALA A 289 -16.94 -6.13 -10.22
CA ALA A 289 -17.25 -7.16 -9.22
C ALA A 289 -17.45 -6.57 -7.82
N ILE A 290 -16.61 -5.60 -7.39
CA ILE A 290 -16.81 -4.83 -6.14
C ILE A 290 -18.17 -4.12 -6.19
N THR A 291 -18.45 -3.39 -7.26
CA THR A 291 -19.71 -2.64 -7.42
C THR A 291 -20.93 -3.56 -7.34
N LEU A 292 -20.88 -4.69 -8.04
CA LEU A 292 -21.95 -5.69 -8.02
C LEU A 292 -22.11 -6.32 -6.63
N SER A 293 -21.01 -6.66 -5.96
CA SER A 293 -21.07 -7.23 -4.61
C SER A 293 -21.66 -6.25 -3.59
N LEU A 294 -21.35 -4.96 -3.71
CA LEU A 294 -21.93 -3.92 -2.85
C LEU A 294 -23.44 -3.76 -3.10
N ALA A 295 -23.89 -3.79 -4.35
CA ALA A 295 -25.31 -3.79 -4.68
C ALA A 295 -26.01 -5.06 -4.14
N GLY A 296 -25.37 -6.22 -4.23
CA GLY A 296 -25.85 -7.46 -3.63
C GLY A 296 -25.94 -7.40 -2.11
N LEU A 297 -24.95 -6.85 -1.43
CA LEU A 297 -24.96 -6.65 0.03
C LEU A 297 -26.03 -5.64 0.48
N ALA A 298 -26.41 -4.69 -0.37
CA ALA A 298 -27.45 -3.71 -0.07
C ALA A 298 -28.86 -4.29 -0.07
N GLY A 299 -29.17 -5.25 -0.97
CA GLY A 299 -30.53 -5.68 -1.19
C GLY A 299 -30.76 -7.17 -1.47
N LEU A 300 -29.72 -7.98 -1.64
CA LEU A 300 -29.81 -9.40 -2.02
C LEU A 300 -29.02 -10.31 -1.06
N ALA A 301 -28.68 -9.84 0.13
CA ALA A 301 -27.92 -10.59 1.13
C ALA A 301 -28.83 -11.26 2.17
N ASP A 302 -30.01 -11.77 1.75
CA ASP A 302 -30.92 -12.49 2.62
C ASP A 302 -30.34 -13.85 3.00
N GLY A 303 -29.92 -13.96 4.26
CA GLY A 303 -29.31 -15.16 4.83
C GLY A 303 -27.81 -15.25 4.69
N LEU A 304 -27.23 -16.12 5.52
CA LEU A 304 -25.80 -16.26 5.72
C LEU A 304 -25.02 -16.58 4.42
N TRP A 305 -25.51 -17.52 3.64
CA TRP A 305 -24.79 -17.96 2.42
C TRP A 305 -24.73 -16.89 1.34
N ALA A 306 -25.79 -16.10 1.18
CA ALA A 306 -25.81 -14.96 0.26
C ALA A 306 -24.82 -13.89 0.72
N LEU A 307 -24.84 -13.55 2.02
CA LEU A 307 -23.89 -12.61 2.62
C LEU A 307 -22.44 -13.06 2.41
N MET A 308 -22.12 -14.31 2.73
CA MET A 308 -20.77 -14.87 2.55
C MET A 308 -20.32 -14.87 1.07
N SER A 309 -21.23 -15.18 0.15
CA SER A 309 -20.95 -15.17 -1.29
C SER A 309 -20.60 -13.77 -1.80
N TRP A 310 -21.37 -12.76 -1.42
CA TRP A 310 -21.09 -11.37 -1.80
C TRP A 310 -19.80 -10.86 -1.16
N LEU A 311 -19.53 -11.19 0.10
CA LEU A 311 -18.26 -10.85 0.75
C LEU A 311 -17.05 -11.55 0.09
N LEU A 312 -17.20 -12.81 -0.34
CA LEU A 312 -16.16 -13.53 -1.08
C LEU A 312 -15.85 -12.85 -2.42
N VAL A 313 -16.86 -12.44 -3.18
CA VAL A 313 -16.67 -11.68 -4.43
C VAL A 313 -15.97 -10.36 -4.14
N PHE A 314 -16.43 -9.63 -3.12
CA PHE A 314 -15.83 -8.37 -2.70
C PHE A 314 -14.33 -8.52 -2.38
N PHE A 315 -13.99 -9.42 -1.45
CA PHE A 315 -12.60 -9.58 -1.02
C PHE A 315 -11.69 -10.19 -2.08
N THR A 316 -12.22 -11.03 -2.98
CA THR A 316 -11.45 -11.51 -4.14
C THR A 316 -11.09 -10.35 -5.06
N ALA A 317 -12.04 -9.51 -5.40
CA ALA A 317 -11.81 -8.35 -6.27
C ALA A 317 -10.97 -7.27 -5.57
N PHE A 318 -11.18 -7.04 -4.27
CA PHE A 318 -10.36 -6.15 -3.45
C PHE A 318 -8.88 -6.57 -3.45
N ASN A 319 -8.59 -7.84 -3.11
CA ASN A 319 -7.22 -8.35 -3.09
C ASN A 319 -6.56 -8.32 -4.47
N LEU A 320 -7.34 -8.58 -5.54
CA LEU A 320 -6.85 -8.46 -6.93
C LEU A 320 -6.42 -7.02 -7.24
N LEU A 321 -7.23 -6.02 -6.87
CA LEU A 321 -6.90 -4.60 -7.08
C LEU A 321 -5.74 -4.16 -6.22
N GLU A 322 -5.68 -4.57 -4.96
CA GLU A 322 -4.57 -4.27 -4.04
C GLU A 322 -3.22 -4.79 -4.57
N ALA A 323 -3.23 -5.94 -5.24
CA ALA A 323 -2.04 -6.49 -5.88
C ALA A 323 -1.70 -5.81 -7.21
N THR A 324 -2.71 -5.43 -8.02
CA THR A 324 -2.50 -4.97 -9.39
C THR A 324 -2.32 -3.45 -9.53
N LEU A 325 -3.01 -2.63 -8.72
CA LEU A 325 -2.92 -1.16 -8.81
C LEU A 325 -1.49 -0.63 -8.58
N PRO A 326 -0.73 -1.07 -7.53
CA PRO A 326 0.66 -0.62 -7.37
C PRO A 326 1.57 -1.04 -8.52
N SER A 327 1.34 -2.24 -9.08
CA SER A 327 2.07 -2.72 -10.26
C SER A 327 1.79 -1.82 -11.48
N MET A 328 0.52 -1.47 -11.72
CA MET A 328 0.13 -0.56 -12.79
C MET A 328 0.73 0.84 -12.61
N LEU A 329 0.65 1.41 -11.39
CA LEU A 329 1.25 2.69 -11.05
C LEU A 329 2.76 2.70 -11.35
N SER A 330 3.47 1.66 -10.92
CA SER A 330 4.91 1.51 -11.17
C SER A 330 5.27 1.48 -12.66
N LYS A 331 4.40 0.92 -13.51
CA LYS A 331 4.58 0.89 -14.98
C LYS A 331 4.26 2.23 -15.63
N LEU A 332 3.29 2.98 -15.09
CA LEU A 332 2.85 4.28 -15.61
C LEU A 332 3.73 5.45 -15.13
N ALA A 333 4.33 5.34 -13.95
CA ALA A 333 5.20 6.38 -13.40
C ALA A 333 6.39 6.64 -14.32
N PRO A 334 6.80 7.91 -14.52
CA PRO A 334 8.00 8.25 -15.30
C PRO A 334 9.27 7.61 -14.73
N ALA A 335 10.30 7.49 -15.57
CA ALA A 335 11.63 7.09 -15.11
C ALA A 335 12.11 8.01 -13.98
N GLY A 336 12.65 7.45 -12.90
CA GLY A 336 13.14 8.20 -11.73
C GLY A 336 12.07 8.88 -10.85
N ALA A 337 10.77 8.85 -11.23
CA ALA A 337 9.68 9.48 -10.47
C ALA A 337 8.82 8.48 -9.67
N LYS A 338 9.19 7.22 -9.67
CA LYS A 338 8.40 6.13 -9.07
C LYS A 338 8.17 6.33 -7.57
N GLY A 339 9.17 6.79 -6.83
CA GLY A 339 9.05 7.06 -5.40
C GLY A 339 8.03 8.16 -5.10
N THR A 340 8.06 9.25 -5.85
CA THR A 340 7.11 10.36 -5.70
C THR A 340 5.69 9.93 -6.05
N ALA A 341 5.51 9.17 -7.15
CA ALA A 341 4.21 8.62 -7.55
C ALA A 341 3.63 7.69 -6.47
N MET A 342 4.45 6.77 -5.92
CA MET A 342 4.04 5.88 -4.83
C MET A 342 3.71 6.64 -3.54
N GLY A 343 4.39 7.75 -3.27
CA GLY A 343 4.09 8.63 -2.12
C GLY A 343 2.71 9.27 -2.23
N LEU A 344 2.35 9.84 -3.40
CA LEU A 344 1.03 10.39 -3.67
C LEU A 344 -0.05 9.31 -3.59
N TYR A 345 0.20 8.16 -4.21
CA TYR A 345 -0.68 7.00 -4.16
C TYR A 345 -0.99 6.55 -2.72
N SER A 346 0.03 6.44 -1.87
CA SER A 346 -0.17 6.09 -0.46
C SER A 346 -0.91 7.18 0.31
N THR A 347 -0.68 8.45 0.00
CA THR A 347 -1.44 9.56 0.60
C THR A 347 -2.92 9.47 0.22
N SER A 348 -3.22 9.23 -1.06
CA SER A 348 -4.59 9.02 -1.56
C SER A 348 -5.25 7.81 -0.91
N GLN A 349 -4.52 6.71 -0.71
CA GLN A 349 -4.96 5.51 0.01
C GLN A 349 -5.46 5.85 1.42
N PHE A 350 -4.65 6.54 2.20
CA PHE A 350 -5.00 6.88 3.59
C PHE A 350 -6.10 7.95 3.69
N LEU A 351 -6.15 8.91 2.75
CA LEU A 351 -7.27 9.85 2.67
C LEU A 351 -8.57 9.15 2.31
N GLY A 352 -8.53 8.17 1.41
CA GLY A 352 -9.68 7.31 1.09
C GLY A 352 -10.16 6.56 2.34
N ALA A 353 -9.25 5.96 3.09
CA ALA A 353 -9.57 5.27 4.34
C ALA A 353 -10.22 6.21 5.37
N PHE A 354 -9.72 7.44 5.52
CA PHE A 354 -10.33 8.45 6.39
C PHE A 354 -11.76 8.78 5.98
N LEU A 355 -11.94 9.18 4.72
CA LEU A 355 -13.27 9.59 4.24
C LEU A 355 -14.24 8.41 4.21
N GLY A 356 -13.76 7.20 3.96
CA GLY A 356 -14.58 5.98 4.01
C GLY A 356 -15.16 5.71 5.38
N GLY A 357 -14.36 5.85 6.44
CA GLY A 357 -14.85 5.74 7.81
C GLY A 357 -15.91 6.81 8.11
N VAL A 358 -15.61 8.08 7.84
CA VAL A 358 -16.52 9.20 8.12
C VAL A 358 -17.83 9.09 7.33
N LEU A 359 -17.75 8.85 6.01
CA LEU A 359 -18.93 8.73 5.15
C LEU A 359 -19.73 7.47 5.46
N GLY A 360 -19.06 6.33 5.73
CA GLY A 360 -19.72 5.09 6.14
C GLY A 360 -20.49 5.29 7.45
N GLY A 361 -19.88 5.94 8.44
CA GLY A 361 -20.54 6.29 9.69
C GLY A 361 -21.72 7.25 9.51
N ALA A 362 -21.56 8.31 8.70
CA ALA A 362 -22.62 9.26 8.41
C ALA A 362 -23.82 8.61 7.69
N LEU A 363 -23.54 7.81 6.64
CA LEU A 363 -24.59 7.09 5.90
C LEU A 363 -25.33 6.10 6.80
N SER A 364 -24.59 5.35 7.62
CA SER A 364 -25.17 4.42 8.58
C SER A 364 -26.07 5.12 9.59
N GLN A 365 -25.63 6.29 10.11
CA GLN A 365 -26.38 7.06 11.11
C GLN A 365 -27.67 7.66 10.55
N GLN A 366 -27.64 8.16 9.30
CA GLN A 366 -28.78 8.87 8.72
C GLN A 366 -29.78 7.94 8.02
N TRP A 367 -29.31 6.89 7.35
CA TRP A 367 -30.13 6.06 6.46
C TRP A 367 -29.97 4.56 6.70
N GLY A 368 -29.20 4.16 7.74
CA GLY A 368 -28.98 2.76 8.10
C GLY A 368 -27.92 2.04 7.29
N LEU A 369 -27.70 0.75 7.62
CA LEU A 369 -26.59 -0.05 7.09
C LEU A 369 -26.64 -0.22 5.57
N SER A 370 -27.84 -0.42 4.99
CA SER A 370 -27.99 -0.60 3.54
C SER A 370 -27.53 0.62 2.74
N ALA A 371 -27.69 1.84 3.29
CA ALA A 371 -27.26 3.06 2.64
C ALA A 371 -25.74 3.14 2.46
N VAL A 372 -24.98 2.52 3.37
CA VAL A 372 -23.52 2.43 3.23
C VAL A 372 -23.14 1.64 1.97
N PHE A 373 -23.78 0.48 1.77
CA PHE A 373 -23.51 -0.36 0.59
C PHE A 373 -23.97 0.30 -0.70
N ILE A 374 -25.15 0.97 -0.69
CA ILE A 374 -25.67 1.71 -1.85
C ILE A 374 -24.72 2.87 -2.21
N GLY A 375 -24.30 3.68 -1.24
CA GLY A 375 -23.37 4.78 -1.46
C GLY A 375 -22.02 4.30 -2.01
N CYS A 376 -21.49 3.19 -1.48
CA CYS A 376 -20.28 2.56 -2.00
C CYS A 376 -20.49 1.99 -3.41
N ALA A 377 -21.65 1.41 -3.73
CA ALA A 377 -21.96 0.93 -5.08
C ALA A 377 -22.02 2.08 -6.09
N MET A 378 -22.64 3.21 -5.74
CA MET A 378 -22.66 4.41 -6.60
C MET A 378 -21.25 4.95 -6.84
N LEU A 379 -20.41 5.01 -5.81
CA LEU A 379 -19.00 5.35 -5.95
C LEU A 379 -18.27 4.35 -6.88
N GLY A 380 -18.57 3.06 -6.75
CA GLY A 380 -18.02 2.01 -7.60
C GLY A 380 -18.36 2.20 -9.08
N VAL A 381 -19.60 2.61 -9.40
CA VAL A 381 -20.02 2.95 -10.78
C VAL A 381 -19.21 4.15 -11.30
N ALA A 382 -19.09 5.22 -10.50
CA ALA A 382 -18.33 6.42 -10.87
C ALA A 382 -16.85 6.08 -11.09
N TRP A 383 -16.28 5.28 -10.21
CA TRP A 383 -14.90 4.80 -10.32
C TRP A 383 -14.69 3.94 -11.58
N TRP A 384 -15.62 3.02 -11.87
CA TRP A 384 -15.58 2.20 -13.09
C TRP A 384 -15.59 3.08 -14.35
N GLY A 385 -16.46 4.10 -14.39
CA GLY A 385 -16.53 5.08 -15.46
C GLY A 385 -15.21 5.86 -15.65
N LEU A 386 -14.58 6.28 -14.54
CA LEU A 386 -13.27 6.97 -14.57
C LEU A 386 -12.18 6.09 -15.19
N MET A 387 -12.21 4.77 -14.91
CA MET A 387 -11.19 3.82 -15.35
C MET A 387 -11.37 3.32 -16.78
N ILE A 388 -12.55 3.46 -17.39
CA ILE A 388 -12.77 3.11 -18.82
C ILE A 388 -11.81 3.88 -19.72
N GLY A 389 -11.65 5.18 -19.48
CA GLY A 389 -10.80 6.05 -20.27
C GLY A 389 -9.29 5.93 -20.03
N MET A 390 -8.85 5.00 -19.14
CA MET A 390 -7.44 4.81 -18.85
C MET A 390 -6.72 4.16 -20.04
N THR A 391 -5.50 4.63 -20.34
CA THR A 391 -4.63 3.96 -21.33
C THR A 391 -4.08 2.65 -20.75
N PRO A 392 -4.09 1.53 -21.51
CA PRO A 392 -3.48 0.30 -21.02
C PRO A 392 -2.00 0.54 -20.67
N PRO A 393 -1.52 0.12 -19.51
CA PRO A 393 -0.13 0.31 -19.16
C PRO A 393 0.77 -0.45 -20.12
N ARG A 394 1.78 0.22 -20.66
CA ARG A 394 2.83 -0.41 -21.47
C ARG A 394 3.62 -1.35 -20.57
N HIS A 395 4.05 -2.50 -21.11
CA HIS A 395 4.81 -3.50 -20.36
C HIS A 395 6.29 -3.11 -20.32
N LEU A 396 6.57 -1.97 -19.71
CA LEU A 396 7.91 -1.44 -19.55
C LEU A 396 8.55 -1.96 -18.26
N SER A 397 9.80 -2.34 -18.34
CA SER A 397 10.66 -2.62 -17.17
C SER A 397 11.49 -1.37 -16.89
N SER A 398 11.73 -1.09 -15.61
CA SER A 398 12.73 -0.08 -15.23
C SER A 398 14.09 -0.74 -15.19
N GLU A 399 15.05 -0.18 -15.90
CA GLU A 399 16.46 -0.55 -15.82
C GLU A 399 17.25 0.66 -15.37
N VAL A 400 18.25 0.44 -14.51
CA VAL A 400 19.14 1.48 -14.04
C VAL A 400 20.54 1.14 -14.50
N VAL A 401 21.14 2.09 -15.16
CA VAL A 401 22.44 1.96 -15.79
C VAL A 401 23.40 2.91 -15.11
N ALA A 402 24.56 2.41 -14.64
CA ALA A 402 25.63 3.26 -14.12
C ALA A 402 26.36 3.92 -15.31
N LEU A 403 26.57 5.22 -15.18
CA LEU A 403 27.32 6.02 -16.14
C LEU A 403 28.81 6.00 -15.76
N ASP A 404 29.67 5.73 -16.72
CA ASP A 404 31.12 5.76 -16.56
C ASP A 404 31.67 7.19 -16.70
N GLU A 405 32.94 7.39 -16.33
CA GLU A 405 33.62 8.69 -16.41
C GLU A 405 33.68 9.26 -17.83
N SER A 406 33.67 8.40 -18.85
CA SER A 406 33.61 8.79 -20.26
C SER A 406 32.36 9.59 -20.66
N HIS A 407 31.29 9.56 -19.81
CA HIS A 407 30.04 10.29 -20.04
C HIS A 407 29.99 11.64 -19.31
N HIS A 408 31.07 12.02 -18.62
CA HIS A 408 31.10 13.24 -17.80
C HIS A 408 31.13 14.53 -18.65
N ASP A 409 31.66 14.45 -19.85
CA ASP A 409 31.78 15.55 -20.78
C ASP A 409 30.61 15.65 -21.81
N ASP A 410 29.75 14.62 -21.87
CA ASP A 410 28.58 14.66 -22.74
C ASP A 410 27.53 15.62 -22.17
N ALA A 411 27.00 16.53 -23.00
CA ALA A 411 25.87 17.34 -22.61
C ALA A 411 24.68 16.41 -22.24
N LEU A 412 24.00 16.68 -21.13
CA LEU A 412 22.94 15.85 -20.57
C LEU A 412 21.88 15.49 -21.62
N ASP A 413 21.50 16.47 -22.46
CA ASP A 413 20.52 16.29 -23.53
C ASP A 413 21.02 15.32 -24.61
N THR A 414 22.31 15.36 -24.93
CA THR A 414 22.93 14.46 -25.91
C THR A 414 22.96 13.02 -25.39
N LEU A 415 23.28 12.83 -24.11
CA LEU A 415 23.28 11.51 -23.48
C LEU A 415 21.87 10.92 -23.39
N MET A 416 20.89 11.73 -23.01
CA MET A 416 19.48 11.33 -23.00
C MET A 416 18.99 10.93 -24.39
N ALA A 417 19.34 11.70 -25.44
CA ALA A 417 19.00 11.38 -26.83
C ALA A 417 19.61 10.05 -27.27
N ARG A 418 20.91 9.81 -26.97
CA ARG A 418 21.58 8.55 -27.31
C ARG A 418 20.94 7.32 -26.65
N PHE A 419 20.49 7.41 -25.39
CA PHE A 419 19.73 6.33 -24.77
C PHE A 419 18.33 6.18 -25.36
N ALA A 420 17.66 7.27 -25.71
CA ALA A 420 16.34 7.26 -26.32
C ALA A 420 16.33 6.66 -27.73
N ASP A 421 17.45 6.73 -28.47
CA ASP A 421 17.62 6.15 -29.80
C ASP A 421 17.79 4.62 -29.77
N VAL A 422 18.07 4.04 -28.60
CA VAL A 422 18.18 2.58 -28.46
C VAL A 422 16.81 1.93 -28.64
N ALA A 423 16.70 0.99 -29.57
CA ALA A 423 15.46 0.29 -29.83
C ALA A 423 14.93 -0.36 -28.55
N GLY A 424 13.67 -0.10 -28.21
CA GLY A 424 13.02 -0.61 -27.00
C GLY A 424 13.19 0.24 -25.76
N VAL A 425 13.92 1.34 -25.79
CA VAL A 425 13.93 2.37 -24.75
C VAL A 425 12.79 3.36 -25.03
N GLU A 426 11.91 3.57 -24.07
CA GLU A 426 10.68 4.38 -24.21
C GLU A 426 10.72 5.67 -23.36
N ASP A 427 11.52 5.69 -22.29
CA ASP A 427 11.67 6.84 -21.41
C ASP A 427 13.05 6.81 -20.76
N VAL A 428 13.69 7.98 -20.67
CA VAL A 428 15.06 8.11 -20.16
C VAL A 428 15.11 9.27 -19.18
N MET A 429 15.73 9.04 -18.04
CA MET A 429 16.11 10.08 -17.09
C MET A 429 17.56 9.87 -16.66
N VAL A 430 18.41 10.85 -16.91
CA VAL A 430 19.79 10.85 -16.47
C VAL A 430 19.93 11.73 -15.22
N VAL A 431 20.60 11.21 -14.21
CA VAL A 431 20.90 11.90 -12.95
C VAL A 431 22.43 11.98 -12.81
N PRO A 432 23.06 13.08 -13.26
CA PRO A 432 24.52 13.21 -13.25
C PRO A 432 25.14 13.10 -11.86
N GLU A 433 24.47 13.65 -10.84
CA GLU A 433 24.99 13.65 -9.46
C GLU A 433 25.07 12.22 -8.87
N GLU A 434 24.21 11.32 -9.32
CA GLU A 434 24.20 9.91 -8.91
C GLU A 434 25.02 9.02 -9.86
N ARG A 435 25.43 9.56 -11.02
CA ARG A 435 26.03 8.81 -12.14
C ARG A 435 25.16 7.65 -12.60
N LEU A 436 23.85 7.86 -12.67
CA LEU A 436 22.87 6.87 -13.06
C LEU A 436 21.97 7.37 -14.19
N ALA A 437 21.61 6.46 -15.09
CA ALA A 437 20.52 6.64 -16.05
C ALA A 437 19.39 5.66 -15.71
N TYR A 438 18.20 6.21 -15.53
CA TYR A 438 16.96 5.46 -15.31
C TYR A 438 16.25 5.29 -16.65
N LEU A 439 16.06 4.05 -17.09
CA LEU A 439 15.48 3.73 -18.39
C LEU A 439 14.16 2.99 -18.19
N LYS A 440 13.16 3.31 -19.02
CA LYS A 440 11.96 2.50 -19.19
C LYS A 440 12.11 1.73 -20.49
N VAL A 441 12.19 0.39 -20.41
CA VAL A 441 12.50 -0.44 -21.57
C VAL A 441 11.41 -1.49 -21.83
N ASP A 442 11.05 -1.69 -23.09
CA ASP A 442 10.29 -2.86 -23.55
C ASP A 442 11.27 -4.02 -23.81
N ARG A 443 11.37 -4.96 -22.86
CA ARG A 443 12.31 -6.10 -22.96
C ARG A 443 12.13 -6.96 -24.22
N GLN A 444 10.98 -6.90 -24.90
CA GLN A 444 10.77 -7.67 -26.12
C GLN A 444 11.37 -6.99 -27.36
N ARG A 445 11.58 -5.66 -27.26
CA ARG A 445 12.12 -4.83 -28.35
C ARG A 445 13.49 -4.26 -28.06
N LEU A 446 13.99 -4.46 -26.82
CA LEU A 446 15.24 -3.86 -26.36
C LEU A 446 16.43 -4.47 -27.13
N ASP A 447 17.20 -3.60 -27.74
CA ASP A 447 18.54 -3.92 -28.25
C ASP A 447 19.56 -3.90 -27.09
N GLU A 448 19.71 -5.08 -26.45
CA GLU A 448 20.66 -5.23 -25.33
C GLU A 448 22.11 -4.97 -25.74
N ARG A 449 22.47 -5.15 -27.03
CA ARG A 449 23.82 -4.89 -27.52
C ARG A 449 24.10 -3.41 -27.67
N ALA A 450 23.19 -2.67 -28.32
CA ALA A 450 23.28 -1.23 -28.44
C ALA A 450 23.30 -0.54 -27.06
N LEU A 451 22.47 -1.00 -26.12
CA LEU A 451 22.50 -0.48 -24.75
C LEU A 451 23.82 -0.80 -24.03
N ALA A 452 24.35 -2.01 -24.19
CA ALA A 452 25.61 -2.40 -23.58
C ALA A 452 26.81 -1.63 -24.18
N GLU A 453 26.79 -1.32 -25.47
CA GLU A 453 27.82 -0.51 -26.14
C GLU A 453 27.84 0.94 -25.65
N LEU A 454 26.65 1.51 -25.36
CA LEU A 454 26.55 2.84 -24.78
C LEU A 454 27.05 2.92 -23.32
N VAL A 455 27.02 1.81 -22.62
CA VAL A 455 27.39 1.71 -21.19
C VAL A 455 28.84 1.22 -21.03
N ALA A 456 29.41 0.55 -22.05
CA ALA A 456 30.79 0.09 -21.99
C ALA A 456 31.75 1.27 -21.94
N PRO A 457 32.81 1.21 -21.10
CA PRO A 457 33.85 2.24 -21.10
C PRO A 457 34.36 2.40 -22.53
N GLY A 458 34.35 3.63 -23.01
CA GLY A 458 34.83 3.96 -24.34
C GLY A 458 36.20 3.35 -24.58
N LYS A 459 36.29 2.37 -25.48
CA LYS A 459 37.60 2.06 -26.06
C LYS A 459 38.08 3.37 -26.66
N GLU A 460 39.19 3.89 -26.12
CA GLU A 460 39.96 4.94 -26.75
C GLU A 460 39.92 4.68 -28.27
N ARG A 461 39.33 5.62 -29.01
CA ARG A 461 39.57 5.70 -30.45
C ARG A 461 41.03 6.14 -30.55
N ASP A 462 41.94 5.15 -30.57
CA ASP A 462 43.29 5.38 -31.01
C ASP A 462 43.20 6.03 -32.39
N GLY A 463 43.62 7.31 -32.38
CA GLY A 463 43.76 8.07 -33.61
C GLY A 463 44.88 7.47 -34.47
N THR A 464 44.51 7.24 -35.70
CA THR A 464 45.48 7.26 -36.80
C THR A 464 45.30 8.54 -37.59
#